data_e5548e66f119ae727352f6e59848674a
#
_entry.id   e5548e66f119ae727352f6e59848674a
#
_cell.length_a   1.000
_cell.length_b   1.000
_cell.length_c   1.000
_cell.angle_alpha   90.00
_cell.angle_beta   90.00
_cell.angle_gamma   90.00
#
_symmetry.space_group_name_H-M   'P 1'
#
loop_
_entity.id
_entity.type
_entity.pdbx_description
1 polymer ?
#
loop_
_entity_poly.entity_id
_entity_poly.type
_entity_poly.pdbx_seq_one_letter_code
_entity_poly.pdbx_strand_id
1 'polypeptide(L)'
;MVVKVVVNGIGTIGKRVAHAIKLQDDMKLYAISTRSASPAVRTALEPEGPLYGTNLYACSPEKLEEMKKAGMYVNGSLEDLLEEGEVDLVIDCAPGKIGIENKKLYEKYGVKAIFQGGEKDNIGTMTFNSFVNYEKASEHQFVRVPSCNTTSLIRTLHTLSQLTKIEEVDVAIIRRASDPPDDEDAMCNSIEPTMQVPSHHGLDVKTVLPDIDIKTMSVKVPTTLAHVHIVHCEVKKLPTADEIKKLFIKTPRITVLKAEHGYTSTAKVIERYRDLLRPRYDMPEVVVWDETINAKDDDVFWAHMVHPESIIVPENIDCIRAMFNLEKDKDKSIKKTDKSLGI
;
A
#
# COMPACT_ATOMS: atom_id res chain seq x y z
N MET A 1 12.69 6.54 22.43
CA MET A 1 12.69 7.67 21.46
C MET A 1 11.44 7.50 20.59
N VAL A 2 10.65 8.55 20.39
CA VAL A 2 9.47 8.52 19.51
C VAL A 2 9.93 8.95 18.13
N VAL A 3 9.76 8.11 17.11
CA VAL A 3 10.18 8.38 15.74
C VAL A 3 9.34 9.51 15.15
N LYS A 4 9.99 10.58 14.70
CA LYS A 4 9.37 11.74 14.05
C LYS A 4 9.28 11.51 12.54
N VAL A 5 8.06 11.34 12.05
CA VAL A 5 7.78 10.99 10.66
C VAL A 5 7.16 12.16 9.91
N VAL A 6 7.68 12.42 8.73
CA VAL A 6 7.08 13.36 7.75
C VAL A 6 6.47 12.57 6.60
N VAL A 7 5.28 12.96 6.15
CA VAL A 7 4.68 12.40 4.92
C VAL A 7 4.73 13.45 3.83
N ASN A 8 5.51 13.16 2.78
CA ASN A 8 5.64 14.01 1.59
C ASN A 8 4.68 13.54 0.50
N GLY A 9 3.73 14.41 0.13
CA GLY A 9 2.68 14.12 -0.84
C GLY A 9 1.37 13.66 -0.19
N ILE A 10 0.42 14.59 -0.01
CA ILE A 10 -0.90 14.34 0.62
C ILE A 10 -1.96 14.12 -0.47
N GLY A 11 -1.73 13.08 -1.27
CA GLY A 11 -2.70 12.54 -2.21
C GLY A 11 -3.51 11.38 -1.63
N THR A 12 -4.00 10.50 -2.51
CA THR A 12 -4.83 9.33 -2.15
C THR A 12 -4.16 8.42 -1.12
N ILE A 13 -2.86 8.16 -1.27
CA ILE A 13 -2.08 7.30 -0.36
C ILE A 13 -1.61 8.11 0.86
N GLY A 14 -0.94 9.24 0.64
CA GLY A 14 -0.25 9.96 1.72
C GLY A 14 -1.17 10.44 2.84
N LYS A 15 -2.41 10.87 2.53
CA LYS A 15 -3.38 11.23 3.57
C LYS A 15 -3.78 10.04 4.46
N ARG A 16 -3.80 8.82 3.92
CA ARG A 16 -4.10 7.58 4.66
C ARG A 16 -2.92 7.17 5.53
N VAL A 17 -1.71 7.21 4.98
CA VAL A 17 -0.49 6.91 5.72
C VAL A 17 -0.29 7.92 6.85
N ALA A 18 -0.46 9.23 6.59
CA ALA A 18 -0.37 10.25 7.63
C ALA A 18 -1.39 10.05 8.75
N HIS A 19 -2.65 9.72 8.39
CA HIS A 19 -3.67 9.39 9.39
C HIS A 19 -3.30 8.14 10.19
N ALA A 20 -2.83 7.09 9.53
CA ALA A 20 -2.42 5.85 10.20
C ALA A 20 -1.28 6.08 11.21
N ILE A 21 -0.31 6.96 10.89
CA ILE A 21 0.76 7.34 11.82
C ILE A 21 0.19 8.04 13.05
N LYS A 22 -0.78 8.94 12.90
CA LYS A 22 -1.43 9.63 14.05
C LYS A 22 -2.15 8.66 14.99
N LEU A 23 -2.54 7.48 14.52
CA LEU A 23 -3.18 6.45 15.34
C LEU A 23 -2.19 5.57 16.11
N GLN A 24 -0.88 5.76 15.93
CA GLN A 24 0.14 4.99 16.62
C GLN A 24 0.59 5.68 17.92
N ASP A 25 1.04 4.88 18.90
CA ASP A 25 1.56 5.35 20.19
C ASP A 25 3.10 5.35 20.27
N ASP A 26 3.76 4.73 19.29
CA ASP A 26 5.22 4.53 19.24
C ASP A 26 5.93 5.37 18.17
N MET A 27 5.18 6.15 17.39
CA MET A 27 5.70 7.09 16.40
C MET A 27 4.84 8.36 16.35
N LYS A 28 5.35 9.43 15.76
CA LYS A 28 4.66 10.72 15.71
C LYS A 28 4.64 11.26 14.27
N LEU A 29 3.46 11.58 13.78
CA LEU A 29 3.35 12.43 12.59
C LEU A 29 3.84 13.84 12.96
N TYR A 30 5.06 14.17 12.54
CA TYR A 30 5.71 15.43 12.88
C TYR A 30 5.22 16.56 11.96
N ALA A 31 5.15 16.28 10.66
CA ALA A 31 4.65 17.21 9.66
C ALA A 31 4.15 16.47 8.42
N ILE A 32 3.46 17.20 7.57
CA ILE A 32 3.12 16.80 6.20
C ILE A 32 3.67 17.82 5.21
N SER A 33 4.04 17.38 4.01
CA SER A 33 4.37 18.28 2.93
C SER A 33 3.57 17.97 1.67
N THR A 34 3.31 18.99 0.86
CA THR A 34 2.51 18.85 -0.36
C THR A 34 2.86 19.87 -1.41
N ARG A 35 2.49 19.57 -2.65
CA ARG A 35 2.71 20.43 -3.81
C ARG A 35 1.70 21.57 -3.95
N SER A 36 0.48 21.37 -3.45
CA SER A 36 -0.64 22.29 -3.73
C SER A 36 -1.69 22.30 -2.63
N ALA A 37 -2.44 23.38 -2.57
CA ALA A 37 -3.61 23.57 -1.69
C ALA A 37 -4.86 22.86 -2.23
N SER A 38 -4.76 21.56 -2.56
CA SER A 38 -5.86 20.76 -3.12
C SER A 38 -7.02 20.59 -2.13
N PRO A 39 -8.25 20.29 -2.61
CA PRO A 39 -9.38 20.00 -1.74
C PRO A 39 -9.06 18.91 -0.71
N ALA A 40 -8.34 17.86 -1.11
CA ALA A 40 -7.95 16.77 -0.21
C ALA A 40 -7.07 17.24 0.96
N VAL A 41 -6.14 18.19 0.71
CA VAL A 41 -5.29 18.77 1.76
C VAL A 41 -6.11 19.67 2.68
N ARG A 42 -6.95 20.53 2.11
CA ARG A 42 -7.81 21.44 2.88
C ARG A 42 -8.71 20.65 3.84
N THR A 43 -9.49 19.72 3.30
CA THR A 43 -10.40 18.89 4.11
C THR A 43 -9.67 18.07 5.16
N ALA A 44 -8.49 17.53 4.87
CA ALA A 44 -7.72 16.77 5.85
C ALA A 44 -7.26 17.61 7.05
N LEU A 45 -7.07 18.92 6.87
CA LEU A 45 -6.62 19.88 7.89
C LEU A 45 -7.77 20.67 8.56
N GLU A 46 -9.01 20.52 8.11
CA GLU A 46 -10.18 21.11 8.79
C GLU A 46 -10.31 20.58 10.23
N PRO A 47 -11.02 21.28 11.12
CA PRO A 47 -11.19 20.84 12.52
C PRO A 47 -11.67 19.40 12.68
N GLU A 48 -12.54 18.91 11.80
CA GLU A 48 -13.06 17.55 11.75
C GLU A 48 -12.18 16.59 10.94
N GLY A 49 -11.15 17.15 10.28
CA GLY A 49 -10.26 16.38 9.40
C GLY A 49 -9.26 15.53 10.18
N PRO A 50 -8.86 14.39 9.61
CA PRO A 50 -7.97 13.44 10.31
C PRO A 50 -6.57 13.98 10.56
N LEU A 51 -6.14 15.04 9.88
CA LEU A 51 -4.82 15.66 10.02
C LEU A 51 -4.88 17.03 10.70
N TYR A 52 -6.00 17.38 11.31
CA TYR A 52 -6.12 18.65 12.05
C TYR A 52 -4.98 18.83 13.07
N GLY A 53 -4.44 20.04 13.12
CA GLY A 53 -3.32 20.37 14.02
C GLY A 53 -1.94 19.85 13.58
N THR A 54 -1.82 19.25 12.39
CA THR A 54 -0.53 18.82 11.84
C THR A 54 0.14 19.98 11.11
N ASN A 55 1.46 20.17 11.33
CA ASN A 55 2.25 21.17 10.63
C ASN A 55 2.29 20.88 9.12
N LEU A 56 2.04 21.91 8.32
CA LEU A 56 2.04 21.84 6.86
C LEU A 56 3.28 22.52 6.28
N TYR A 57 3.95 21.84 5.37
CA TYR A 57 5.09 22.37 4.60
C TYR A 57 4.81 22.26 3.09
N ALA A 58 5.41 23.12 2.31
CA ALA A 58 5.43 22.99 0.86
C ALA A 58 6.51 21.99 0.43
N CYS A 59 6.28 21.22 -0.65
CA CYS A 59 7.27 20.24 -1.11
C CYS A 59 8.55 20.88 -1.68
N SER A 60 8.51 22.18 -2.04
CA SER A 60 9.67 22.95 -2.47
C SER A 60 9.48 24.44 -2.16
N PRO A 61 10.56 25.26 -2.17
CA PRO A 61 10.48 26.70 -1.96
C PRO A 61 9.54 27.42 -2.95
N GLU A 62 9.51 27.01 -4.22
CA GLU A 62 8.64 27.59 -5.24
C GLU A 62 7.17 27.38 -4.90
N LYS A 63 6.83 26.20 -4.39
CA LYS A 63 5.46 25.84 -4.01
C LYS A 63 4.99 26.53 -2.73
N LEU A 64 5.90 26.96 -1.86
CA LEU A 64 5.57 27.68 -0.64
C LEU A 64 4.78 28.97 -0.95
N GLU A 65 5.23 29.78 -1.88
CA GLU A 65 4.58 31.04 -2.24
C GLU A 65 3.23 30.80 -2.95
N GLU A 66 3.13 29.76 -3.79
CA GLU A 66 1.87 29.38 -4.42
C GLU A 66 0.82 28.98 -3.38
N MET A 67 1.20 28.18 -2.38
CA MET A 67 0.29 27.71 -1.34
C MET A 67 -0.14 28.86 -0.40
N LYS A 68 0.76 29.78 -0.05
CA LYS A 68 0.41 30.99 0.72
C LYS A 68 -0.60 31.87 -0.04
N LYS A 69 -0.37 32.09 -1.34
CA LYS A 69 -1.32 32.83 -2.21
C LYS A 69 -2.69 32.15 -2.30
N ALA A 70 -2.71 30.81 -2.21
CA ALA A 70 -3.95 30.03 -2.16
C ALA A 70 -4.63 30.05 -0.77
N GLY A 71 -4.12 30.85 0.19
CA GLY A 71 -4.72 31.01 1.51
C GLY A 71 -4.42 29.91 2.50
N MET A 72 -3.35 29.10 2.28
CA MET A 72 -2.93 28.08 3.25
C MET A 72 -1.91 28.66 4.21
N TYR A 73 -2.02 28.28 5.49
CA TYR A 73 -0.94 28.49 6.45
C TYR A 73 0.10 27.39 6.26
N VAL A 74 1.31 27.77 5.87
CA VAL A 74 2.42 26.86 5.56
C VAL A 74 3.64 27.29 6.35
N ASN A 75 4.26 26.36 7.09
CA ASN A 75 5.36 26.63 8.01
C ASN A 75 6.69 26.95 7.28
N GLY A 76 6.89 26.36 6.11
CA GLY A 76 8.10 26.48 5.30
C GLY A 76 8.11 25.48 4.15
N SER A 77 9.27 25.23 3.55
CA SER A 77 9.48 24.16 2.59
C SER A 77 9.90 22.87 3.29
N LEU A 78 9.80 21.73 2.58
CA LEU A 78 10.31 20.44 3.07
C LEU A 78 11.83 20.51 3.35
N GLU A 79 12.57 21.26 2.53
CA GLU A 79 14.00 21.43 2.73
C GLU A 79 14.29 22.19 4.03
N ASP A 80 13.58 23.29 4.32
CA ASP A 80 13.71 24.02 5.59
C ASP A 80 13.47 23.10 6.79
N LEU A 81 12.44 22.25 6.71
CA LEU A 81 12.11 21.27 7.76
C LEU A 81 13.22 20.22 7.98
N LEU A 82 13.83 19.74 6.90
CA LEU A 82 14.91 18.76 7.00
C LEU A 82 16.21 19.37 7.53
N GLU A 83 16.46 20.65 7.22
CA GLU A 83 17.61 21.40 7.73
C GLU A 83 17.56 21.59 9.25
N GLU A 84 16.37 21.60 9.86
CA GLU A 84 16.21 21.64 11.33
C GLU A 84 16.80 20.40 12.03
N GLY A 85 17.01 19.29 11.31
CA GLY A 85 17.60 18.05 11.82
C GLY A 85 16.71 17.25 12.80
N GLU A 86 15.42 17.58 12.86
CA GLU A 86 14.47 16.99 13.80
C GLU A 86 13.66 15.82 13.22
N VAL A 87 13.82 15.52 11.92
CA VAL A 87 13.08 14.47 11.19
C VAL A 87 13.86 13.18 11.17
N ASP A 88 13.27 12.08 11.63
CA ASP A 88 13.90 10.75 11.60
C ASP A 88 13.60 10.01 10.27
N LEU A 89 12.40 10.22 9.70
CA LEU A 89 11.92 9.49 8.54
C LEU A 89 11.03 10.35 7.65
N VAL A 90 11.20 10.22 6.33
CA VAL A 90 10.22 10.72 5.34
C VAL A 90 9.53 9.53 4.67
N ILE A 91 8.20 9.54 4.64
CA ILE A 91 7.43 8.66 3.75
C ILE A 91 7.09 9.44 2.50
N ASP A 92 7.71 9.06 1.39
CA ASP A 92 7.52 9.73 0.10
C ASP A 92 6.35 9.11 -0.65
N CYS A 93 5.25 9.86 -0.70
CA CYS A 93 4.04 9.54 -1.44
C CYS A 93 3.86 10.47 -2.66
N ALA A 94 4.94 11.10 -3.13
CA ALA A 94 4.92 11.90 -4.34
C ALA A 94 4.59 11.03 -5.57
N PRO A 95 4.07 11.61 -6.67
CA PRO A 95 3.85 10.88 -7.90
C PRO A 95 5.13 10.21 -8.43
N GLY A 96 4.99 9.05 -9.06
CA GLY A 96 6.11 8.27 -9.58
C GLY A 96 7.08 9.07 -10.44
N LYS A 97 8.37 8.74 -10.34
CA LYS A 97 9.57 9.39 -10.91
C LYS A 97 10.05 10.65 -10.16
N ILE A 98 9.25 11.26 -9.27
CA ILE A 98 9.69 12.40 -8.46
C ILE A 98 10.51 11.91 -7.25
N GLY A 99 10.26 10.73 -6.76
CA GLY A 99 10.98 10.14 -5.63
C GLY A 99 12.49 10.07 -5.83
N ILE A 100 12.97 9.87 -7.06
CA ILE A 100 14.42 9.89 -7.38
C ILE A 100 15.06 11.25 -7.07
N GLU A 101 14.37 12.33 -7.39
CA GLU A 101 14.87 13.69 -7.08
C GLU A 101 14.76 13.96 -5.56
N ASN A 102 13.66 13.59 -4.95
CA ASN A 102 13.47 13.73 -3.51
C ASN A 102 14.50 12.91 -2.71
N LYS A 103 14.89 11.73 -3.21
CA LYS A 103 15.93 10.90 -2.58
C LYS A 103 17.25 11.65 -2.39
N LYS A 104 17.66 12.48 -3.37
CA LYS A 104 18.88 13.29 -3.26
C LYS A 104 18.81 14.27 -2.08
N LEU A 105 17.62 14.82 -1.83
CA LEU A 105 17.38 15.70 -0.69
C LEU A 105 17.48 14.91 0.62
N TYR A 106 16.89 13.71 0.70
CA TYR A 106 16.96 12.87 1.89
C TYR A 106 18.40 12.38 2.17
N GLU A 107 19.17 12.06 1.12
CA GLU A 107 20.61 11.75 1.22
C GLU A 107 21.42 12.94 1.76
N LYS A 108 21.16 14.14 1.27
CA LYS A 108 21.82 15.39 1.71
C LYS A 108 21.68 15.61 3.22
N TYR A 109 20.50 15.35 3.76
CA TYR A 109 20.20 15.56 5.19
C TYR A 109 20.34 14.27 6.04
N GLY A 110 20.75 13.16 5.47
CA GLY A 110 20.97 11.90 6.18
C GLY A 110 19.71 11.26 6.75
N VAL A 111 18.52 11.63 6.24
CA VAL A 111 17.22 11.15 6.73
C VAL A 111 16.86 9.83 6.07
N LYS A 112 16.27 8.89 6.82
CA LYS A 112 15.70 7.67 6.26
C LYS A 112 14.45 7.96 5.42
N ALA A 113 14.19 7.12 4.40
CA ALA A 113 12.95 7.28 3.63
C ALA A 113 12.30 5.96 3.23
N ILE A 114 10.95 5.98 3.17
CA ILE A 114 10.11 4.94 2.59
C ILE A 114 9.46 5.48 1.32
N PHE A 115 9.69 4.83 0.19
CA PHE A 115 9.10 5.18 -1.11
C PHE A 115 7.93 4.26 -1.44
N GLN A 116 6.93 4.79 -2.15
CA GLN A 116 5.76 4.03 -2.54
C GLN A 116 5.93 3.33 -3.89
N GLY A 117 5.10 2.33 -4.15
CA GLY A 117 5.17 1.45 -5.33
C GLY A 117 4.95 2.09 -6.70
N GLY A 118 4.73 3.40 -6.78
CA GLY A 118 4.81 4.16 -8.04
C GLY A 118 6.23 4.38 -8.55
N GLU A 119 7.23 4.20 -7.67
CA GLU A 119 8.64 4.23 -8.01
C GLU A 119 9.15 2.84 -8.43
N LYS A 120 10.25 2.82 -9.19
CA LYS A 120 10.91 1.56 -9.58
C LYS A 120 11.55 0.88 -8.36
N ASP A 121 11.82 -0.41 -8.47
CA ASP A 121 12.44 -1.22 -7.42
C ASP A 121 13.80 -0.70 -6.93
N ASN A 122 14.58 -0.08 -7.81
CA ASN A 122 15.90 0.47 -7.51
C ASN A 122 15.87 1.82 -6.78
N ILE A 123 14.72 2.38 -6.46
CA ILE A 123 14.62 3.61 -5.65
C ILE A 123 15.12 3.39 -4.22
N GLY A 124 14.78 2.24 -3.63
CA GLY A 124 15.29 1.77 -2.35
C GLY A 124 16.37 0.71 -2.51
N THR A 125 17.03 0.38 -1.43
CA THR A 125 17.96 -0.75 -1.36
C THR A 125 17.23 -2.06 -1.01
N MET A 126 15.94 -1.98 -0.72
CA MET A 126 15.09 -3.11 -0.36
C MET A 126 13.63 -2.81 -0.73
N THR A 127 12.91 -3.82 -1.25
CA THR A 127 11.44 -3.84 -1.32
C THR A 127 10.90 -4.58 -0.09
N PHE A 128 10.04 -3.93 0.68
CA PHE A 128 9.55 -4.40 1.97
C PHE A 128 8.19 -5.09 1.87
N ASN A 129 8.03 -6.14 2.66
CA ASN A 129 6.72 -6.71 2.98
C ASN A 129 6.73 -7.24 4.42
N SER A 130 5.71 -6.89 5.21
CA SER A 130 5.60 -7.22 6.64
C SER A 130 5.67 -8.73 6.93
N PHE A 131 5.18 -9.56 6.01
CA PHE A 131 5.09 -11.01 6.19
C PHE A 131 6.40 -11.75 5.85
N VAL A 132 7.22 -11.18 4.96
CA VAL A 132 8.32 -11.91 4.32
C VAL A 132 9.70 -11.49 4.83
N ASN A 133 9.94 -10.19 4.92
CA ASN A 133 11.31 -9.68 5.14
C ASN A 133 11.39 -8.54 6.14
N TYR A 134 10.48 -8.55 7.13
CA TYR A 134 10.33 -7.52 8.16
C TYR A 134 11.65 -7.18 8.83
N GLU A 135 12.41 -8.17 9.29
CA GLU A 135 13.59 -8.00 10.11
C GLU A 135 14.75 -7.30 9.38
N LYS A 136 14.77 -7.39 8.05
CA LYS A 136 15.83 -6.81 7.22
C LYS A 136 15.75 -5.29 7.10
N ALA A 137 14.59 -4.68 7.34
CA ALA A 137 14.37 -3.26 7.07
C ALA A 137 15.23 -2.32 7.93
N SER A 138 15.67 -2.75 9.12
CA SER A 138 16.50 -1.95 10.01
C SER A 138 17.90 -1.62 9.43
N GLU A 139 18.38 -2.44 8.52
CA GLU A 139 19.71 -2.30 7.86
C GLU A 139 19.70 -1.27 6.73
N HIS A 140 18.52 -0.75 6.35
CA HIS A 140 18.36 0.09 5.17
C HIS A 140 18.03 1.53 5.53
N GLN A 141 18.63 2.48 4.80
CA GLN A 141 18.27 3.89 4.85
C GLN A 141 17.04 4.16 3.98
N PHE A 142 16.96 3.53 2.82
CA PHE A 142 15.90 3.71 1.82
C PHE A 142 15.20 2.39 1.54
N VAL A 143 13.90 2.36 1.80
CA VAL A 143 13.06 1.19 1.62
C VAL A 143 11.92 1.51 0.67
N ARG A 144 11.55 0.58 -0.19
CA ARG A 144 10.35 0.69 -1.04
C ARG A 144 9.24 -0.19 -0.48
N VAL A 145 8.05 0.37 -0.23
CA VAL A 145 6.82 -0.39 -0.05
C VAL A 145 6.19 -0.57 -1.44
N PRO A 146 6.02 -1.80 -1.93
CA PRO A 146 5.61 -2.04 -3.31
C PRO A 146 4.15 -1.66 -3.58
N SER A 147 3.73 -1.77 -4.85
CA SER A 147 2.37 -1.43 -5.26
C SER A 147 1.30 -2.32 -4.61
N CYS A 148 0.06 -1.85 -4.66
CA CYS A 148 -1.10 -2.60 -4.15
C CYS A 148 -1.24 -3.99 -4.76
N ASN A 149 -1.01 -4.12 -6.07
CA ASN A 149 -1.04 -5.39 -6.77
C ASN A 149 0.06 -6.33 -6.27
N THR A 150 1.28 -5.82 -6.18
CA THR A 150 2.43 -6.57 -5.68
C THR A 150 2.24 -7.02 -4.23
N THR A 151 1.80 -6.10 -3.35
CA THR A 151 1.53 -6.40 -1.93
C THR A 151 0.50 -7.51 -1.76
N SER A 152 -0.61 -7.48 -2.53
CA SER A 152 -1.66 -8.50 -2.43
C SER A 152 -1.17 -9.87 -2.91
N LEU A 153 -0.42 -9.91 -4.01
CA LEU A 153 0.16 -11.16 -4.53
C LEU A 153 1.19 -11.74 -3.55
N ILE A 154 2.10 -10.92 -3.04
CA ILE A 154 3.07 -11.40 -2.02
C ILE A 154 2.33 -12.00 -0.82
N ARG A 155 1.32 -11.31 -0.30
CA ARG A 155 0.58 -11.74 0.89
C ARG A 155 -0.11 -13.09 0.67
N THR A 156 -0.80 -13.28 -0.46
CA THR A 156 -1.52 -14.54 -0.74
C THR A 156 -0.58 -15.68 -1.14
N LEU A 157 0.43 -15.41 -1.98
CA LEU A 157 1.39 -16.43 -2.42
C LEU A 157 2.30 -16.90 -1.28
N HIS A 158 2.82 -15.96 -0.45
CA HIS A 158 3.58 -16.32 0.74
C HIS A 158 2.73 -17.17 1.71
N THR A 159 1.45 -16.85 1.85
CA THR A 159 0.55 -17.65 2.68
C THR A 159 0.38 -19.05 2.10
N LEU A 160 0.09 -19.21 0.81
CA LEU A 160 -0.02 -20.52 0.16
C LEU A 160 1.28 -21.31 0.25
N SER A 161 2.45 -20.67 0.16
CA SER A 161 3.76 -21.34 0.25
C SER A 161 4.03 -22.03 1.59
N GLN A 162 3.24 -21.75 2.63
CA GLN A 162 3.30 -22.46 3.90
C GLN A 162 2.67 -23.87 3.85
N LEU A 163 1.82 -24.15 2.85
CA LEU A 163 1.22 -25.47 2.64
C LEU A 163 1.98 -26.30 1.61
N THR A 164 2.53 -25.65 0.60
CA THR A 164 3.14 -26.33 -0.54
C THR A 164 4.19 -25.47 -1.22
N LYS A 165 5.13 -26.09 -1.94
CA LYS A 165 6.01 -25.35 -2.86
C LYS A 165 5.22 -24.96 -4.09
N ILE A 166 5.20 -23.68 -4.40
CA ILE A 166 4.63 -23.13 -5.63
C ILE A 166 5.70 -23.26 -6.72
N GLU A 167 5.36 -23.81 -7.88
CA GLU A 167 6.25 -24.04 -9.01
C GLU A 167 6.10 -22.95 -10.06
N GLU A 168 4.88 -22.65 -10.48
CA GLU A 168 4.56 -21.59 -11.43
C GLU A 168 3.32 -20.81 -10.99
N VAL A 169 3.25 -19.53 -11.35
CA VAL A 169 2.10 -18.65 -11.06
C VAL A 169 1.72 -17.85 -12.28
N ASP A 170 0.46 -17.93 -12.67
CA ASP A 170 -0.14 -17.07 -13.68
C ASP A 170 -1.21 -16.17 -13.05
N VAL A 171 -1.16 -14.87 -13.36
CA VAL A 171 -2.12 -13.91 -12.80
C VAL A 171 -2.71 -13.02 -13.88
N ALA A 172 -4.04 -12.97 -13.94
CA ALA A 172 -4.77 -11.93 -14.64
C ALA A 172 -5.14 -10.81 -13.64
N ILE A 173 -4.67 -9.59 -13.91
CA ILE A 173 -4.89 -8.41 -13.07
C ILE A 173 -5.91 -7.49 -13.75
N ILE A 174 -7.12 -7.43 -13.23
CA ILE A 174 -8.19 -6.54 -13.68
C ILE A 174 -8.09 -5.25 -12.84
N ARG A 175 -7.57 -4.18 -13.45
CA ARG A 175 -7.32 -2.91 -12.77
C ARG A 175 -8.48 -1.95 -12.98
N ARG A 176 -8.83 -1.19 -11.93
CA ARG A 176 -9.68 -0.02 -12.11
C ARG A 176 -8.99 1.01 -13.02
N ALA A 177 -9.78 1.81 -13.73
CA ALA A 177 -9.29 2.80 -14.68
C ALA A 177 -8.67 4.02 -13.98
N SER A 178 -9.32 4.54 -12.95
CA SER A 178 -8.96 5.77 -12.25
C SER A 178 -9.21 5.70 -10.75
N ASP A 179 -8.62 6.62 -10.00
CA ASP A 179 -8.90 6.83 -8.59
C ASP A 179 -10.31 7.41 -8.40
N PRO A 180 -11.00 7.16 -7.26
CA PRO A 180 -12.36 7.67 -7.04
C PRO A 180 -12.51 9.19 -7.18
N PRO A 181 -11.51 10.03 -6.84
CA PRO A 181 -11.62 11.47 -7.00
C PRO A 181 -11.22 12.01 -8.38
N ASP A 182 -10.80 11.14 -9.32
CA ASP A 182 -10.40 11.59 -10.66
C ASP A 182 -11.63 11.92 -11.51
N ASP A 183 -11.66 13.08 -12.10
CA ASP A 183 -12.75 13.60 -12.93
C ASP A 183 -12.34 13.92 -14.38
N GLU A 184 -11.04 13.92 -14.69
CA GLU A 184 -10.52 14.31 -16.00
C GLU A 184 -10.15 13.12 -16.89
N ASP A 185 -9.50 12.09 -16.35
CA ASP A 185 -8.92 10.98 -17.10
C ASP A 185 -9.66 9.65 -16.92
N ALA A 186 -10.91 9.69 -16.46
CA ALA A 186 -11.69 8.50 -16.22
C ALA A 186 -12.04 7.79 -17.53
N MET A 187 -11.47 6.58 -17.75
CA MET A 187 -11.85 5.73 -18.87
C MET A 187 -13.29 5.26 -18.68
N CYS A 188 -14.15 5.64 -19.62
CA CYS A 188 -15.51 5.10 -19.69
C CYS A 188 -15.71 4.33 -21.00
N ASN A 189 -16.38 3.20 -20.94
CA ASN A 189 -16.79 2.42 -22.11
C ASN A 189 -15.64 1.80 -22.95
N SER A 190 -14.49 1.48 -22.33
CA SER A 190 -13.42 0.71 -23.00
C SER A 190 -12.65 -0.18 -22.03
N ILE A 191 -11.97 -1.19 -22.55
CA ILE A 191 -11.03 -2.05 -21.81
C ILE A 191 -9.66 -1.82 -22.45
N GLU A 192 -8.67 -1.45 -21.63
CA GLU A 192 -7.31 -1.15 -22.07
C GLU A 192 -6.34 -2.24 -21.59
N PRO A 193 -5.84 -3.11 -22.46
CA PRO A 193 -4.79 -4.06 -22.08
C PRO A 193 -3.46 -3.34 -21.90
N THR A 194 -2.67 -3.83 -20.94
CA THR A 194 -1.28 -3.40 -20.81
C THR A 194 -0.45 -4.04 -21.90
N MET A 195 0.22 -3.22 -22.72
CA MET A 195 0.95 -3.71 -23.91
C MET A 195 2.26 -4.44 -23.58
N GLN A 196 2.77 -4.29 -22.36
CA GLN A 196 3.91 -5.06 -21.89
C GLN A 196 3.44 -6.39 -21.30
N VAL A 197 3.84 -7.50 -21.92
CA VAL A 197 3.53 -8.87 -21.47
C VAL A 197 4.84 -9.67 -21.37
N PRO A 198 5.15 -10.31 -20.24
CA PRO A 198 4.47 -10.20 -18.94
C PRO A 198 4.53 -8.77 -18.36
N SER A 199 3.54 -8.38 -17.58
CA SER A 199 3.52 -7.06 -16.95
C SER A 199 4.55 -6.98 -15.81
N HIS A 200 4.98 -5.77 -15.46
CA HIS A 200 6.01 -5.53 -14.43
C HIS A 200 5.64 -6.05 -13.02
N HIS A 201 4.37 -6.32 -12.77
CA HIS A 201 3.89 -6.73 -11.45
C HIS A 201 4.50 -8.06 -10.98
N GLY A 202 4.71 -9.02 -11.90
CA GLY A 202 5.41 -10.27 -11.59
C GLY A 202 6.87 -10.03 -11.20
N LEU A 203 7.57 -9.16 -11.91
CA LEU A 203 8.95 -8.79 -11.57
C LEU A 203 9.03 -8.12 -10.20
N ASP A 204 8.07 -7.26 -9.88
CA ASP A 204 7.99 -6.63 -8.57
C ASP A 204 7.77 -7.65 -7.44
N VAL A 205 6.97 -8.71 -7.66
CA VAL A 205 6.80 -9.81 -6.68
C VAL A 205 8.12 -10.53 -6.45
N LYS A 206 8.89 -10.79 -7.51
CA LYS A 206 10.22 -11.46 -7.41
C LYS A 206 11.24 -10.66 -6.58
N THR A 207 11.08 -9.34 -6.41
CA THR A 207 11.95 -8.55 -5.51
C THR A 207 11.83 -8.95 -4.04
N VAL A 208 10.73 -9.62 -3.66
CA VAL A 208 10.43 -10.07 -2.30
C VAL A 208 10.38 -11.60 -2.20
N LEU A 209 9.84 -12.26 -3.23
CA LEU A 209 9.73 -13.73 -3.36
C LEU A 209 10.54 -14.19 -4.58
N PRO A 210 11.89 -14.24 -4.50
CA PRO A 210 12.75 -14.44 -5.67
C PRO A 210 12.60 -15.83 -6.32
N ASP A 211 12.19 -16.82 -5.55
CA ASP A 211 12.11 -18.23 -6.00
C ASP A 211 10.79 -18.58 -6.73
N ILE A 212 9.84 -17.64 -6.79
CA ILE A 212 8.55 -17.86 -7.47
C ILE A 212 8.68 -17.55 -8.96
N ASP A 213 8.33 -18.50 -9.83
CA ASP A 213 8.13 -18.21 -11.24
C ASP A 213 6.74 -17.65 -11.46
N ILE A 214 6.63 -16.34 -11.68
CA ILE A 214 5.36 -15.62 -11.80
C ILE A 214 5.28 -14.83 -13.10
N LYS A 215 4.17 -15.01 -13.81
CA LYS A 215 3.80 -14.26 -15.00
C LYS A 215 2.51 -13.51 -14.75
N THR A 216 2.45 -12.26 -15.18
CA THR A 216 1.26 -11.41 -14.96
C THR A 216 0.84 -10.73 -16.25
N MET A 217 -0.46 -10.70 -16.50
CA MET A 217 -1.10 -9.89 -17.54
C MET A 217 -2.09 -8.94 -16.91
N SER A 218 -2.26 -7.74 -17.44
CA SER A 218 -3.18 -6.78 -16.83
C SER A 218 -4.00 -6.00 -17.84
N VAL A 219 -5.22 -5.67 -17.44
CA VAL A 219 -6.15 -4.81 -18.17
C VAL A 219 -6.70 -3.73 -17.25
N LYS A 220 -6.99 -2.53 -17.77
CA LYS A 220 -7.83 -1.55 -17.08
C LYS A 220 -9.27 -1.69 -17.54
N VAL A 221 -10.20 -1.54 -16.61
CA VAL A 221 -11.64 -1.60 -16.87
C VAL A 221 -12.34 -0.36 -16.29
N PRO A 222 -13.51 0.05 -16.87
CA PRO A 222 -14.22 1.26 -16.45
C PRO A 222 -14.85 1.11 -15.06
N THR A 223 -14.05 1.13 -14.02
CA THR A 223 -14.46 1.13 -12.62
C THR A 223 -13.48 1.93 -11.77
N THR A 224 -13.96 2.46 -10.65
CA THR A 224 -13.15 3.07 -9.59
C THR A 224 -13.06 2.19 -8.34
N LEU A 225 -13.79 1.06 -8.31
CA LEU A 225 -14.01 0.23 -7.13
C LEU A 225 -13.07 -0.97 -7.08
N ALA A 226 -11.78 -0.73 -6.82
CA ALA A 226 -10.77 -1.75 -6.56
C ALA A 226 -10.24 -2.50 -7.80
N HIS A 227 -9.25 -3.35 -7.58
CA HIS A 227 -8.72 -4.30 -8.55
C HIS A 227 -9.22 -5.70 -8.21
N VAL A 228 -9.24 -6.59 -9.20
CA VAL A 228 -9.46 -8.02 -9.01
C VAL A 228 -8.29 -8.78 -9.62
N HIS A 229 -7.75 -9.74 -8.88
CA HIS A 229 -6.76 -10.69 -9.40
C HIS A 229 -7.39 -12.06 -9.52
N ILE A 230 -7.17 -12.70 -10.63
CA ILE A 230 -7.46 -14.12 -10.87
C ILE A 230 -6.12 -14.82 -10.90
N VAL A 231 -5.90 -15.71 -9.93
CA VAL A 231 -4.62 -16.36 -9.69
C VAL A 231 -4.74 -17.86 -9.96
N HIS A 232 -3.78 -18.38 -10.67
CA HIS A 232 -3.53 -19.79 -10.91
C HIS A 232 -2.11 -20.11 -10.44
N CYS A 233 -1.94 -21.22 -9.71
CA CYS A 233 -0.64 -21.71 -9.27
C CYS A 233 -0.51 -23.19 -9.56
N GLU A 234 0.57 -23.59 -10.21
CA GLU A 234 1.04 -24.98 -10.19
C GLU A 234 1.81 -25.24 -8.89
N VAL A 235 1.54 -26.37 -8.24
CA VAL A 235 2.11 -26.68 -6.93
C VAL A 235 2.68 -28.09 -6.86
N LYS A 236 3.76 -28.27 -6.13
CA LYS A 236 4.43 -29.59 -6.00
C LYS A 236 3.60 -30.63 -5.28
N LYS A 237 2.81 -30.24 -4.30
CA LYS A 237 1.90 -31.09 -3.53
C LYS A 237 0.60 -30.35 -3.38
N LEU A 238 -0.46 -30.92 -3.92
CA LEU A 238 -1.78 -30.30 -3.91
C LEU A 238 -2.37 -30.27 -2.51
N PRO A 239 -2.58 -29.10 -1.87
CA PRO A 239 -3.41 -28.98 -0.68
C PRO A 239 -4.88 -29.05 -1.06
N THR A 240 -5.72 -29.43 -0.13
CA THR A 240 -7.18 -29.35 -0.33
C THR A 240 -7.66 -27.89 -0.32
N ALA A 241 -8.75 -27.60 -1.02
CA ALA A 241 -9.37 -26.28 -0.98
C ALA A 241 -9.70 -25.83 0.47
N ASP A 242 -10.12 -26.76 1.32
CA ASP A 242 -10.42 -26.47 2.73
C ASP A 242 -9.17 -26.12 3.55
N GLU A 243 -8.02 -26.74 3.28
CA GLU A 243 -6.75 -26.36 3.93
C GLU A 243 -6.33 -24.94 3.53
N ILE A 244 -6.45 -24.59 2.25
CA ILE A 244 -6.17 -23.25 1.73
C ILE A 244 -7.11 -22.23 2.37
N LYS A 245 -8.42 -22.47 2.39
CA LYS A 245 -9.42 -21.61 3.04
C LYS A 245 -9.11 -21.38 4.51
N LYS A 246 -8.85 -22.44 5.26
CA LYS A 246 -8.50 -22.36 6.69
C LYS A 246 -7.25 -21.55 6.93
N LEU A 247 -6.24 -21.68 6.06
CA LEU A 247 -5.01 -20.91 6.15
C LEU A 247 -5.25 -19.44 5.84
N PHE A 248 -5.97 -19.11 4.76
CA PHE A 248 -6.31 -17.73 4.42
C PHE A 248 -7.12 -17.04 5.53
N ILE A 249 -8.11 -17.71 6.11
CA ILE A 249 -8.91 -17.19 7.24
C ILE A 249 -8.05 -16.89 8.47
N LYS A 250 -6.99 -17.68 8.72
CA LYS A 250 -6.09 -17.48 9.86
C LYS A 250 -5.02 -16.42 9.64
N THR A 251 -4.75 -16.09 8.38
CA THR A 251 -3.69 -15.13 8.04
C THR A 251 -4.18 -13.71 8.23
N PRO A 252 -3.50 -12.88 9.02
CA PRO A 252 -3.83 -11.47 9.16
C PRO A 252 -3.94 -10.77 7.79
N ARG A 253 -4.84 -9.80 7.70
CA ARG A 253 -5.05 -9.00 6.47
C ARG A 253 -5.47 -9.80 5.23
N ILE A 254 -5.97 -11.02 5.42
CA ILE A 254 -6.71 -11.77 4.40
C ILE A 254 -8.12 -12.03 4.95
N THR A 255 -9.13 -11.62 4.21
CA THR A 255 -10.54 -11.85 4.53
C THR A 255 -11.14 -12.76 3.47
N VAL A 256 -11.75 -13.87 3.88
CA VAL A 256 -12.47 -14.77 2.97
C VAL A 256 -13.96 -14.47 3.08
N LEU A 257 -14.58 -14.08 1.97
CA LEU A 257 -16.01 -13.75 1.89
C LEU A 257 -16.73 -14.72 0.97
N LYS A 258 -17.96 -15.07 1.33
CA LYS A 258 -18.81 -15.99 0.56
C LYS A 258 -19.74 -15.23 -0.39
N ALA A 259 -19.73 -15.62 -1.66
CA ALA A 259 -20.67 -15.11 -2.66
C ALA A 259 -22.12 -15.50 -2.33
N GLU A 260 -22.34 -16.66 -1.71
CA GLU A 260 -23.66 -17.09 -1.23
C GLU A 260 -24.27 -16.13 -0.19
N HIS A 261 -23.44 -15.36 0.54
CA HIS A 261 -23.89 -14.30 1.45
C HIS A 261 -24.13 -12.96 0.75
N GLY A 262 -24.08 -12.93 -0.57
CA GLY A 262 -24.35 -11.74 -1.38
C GLY A 262 -23.11 -10.95 -1.80
N TYR A 263 -21.89 -11.32 -1.37
CA TYR A 263 -20.65 -10.58 -1.71
C TYR A 263 -20.13 -10.97 -3.11
N THR A 264 -20.94 -10.80 -4.14
CA THR A 264 -20.69 -11.29 -5.51
C THR A 264 -19.93 -10.31 -6.41
N SER A 265 -19.57 -9.13 -5.91
CA SER A 265 -18.88 -8.10 -6.72
C SER A 265 -18.06 -7.15 -5.86
N THR A 266 -17.13 -6.41 -6.49
CA THR A 266 -16.35 -5.38 -5.81
C THR A 266 -17.22 -4.31 -5.16
N ALA A 267 -18.34 -3.91 -5.79
CA ALA A 267 -19.27 -2.93 -5.24
C ALA A 267 -19.90 -3.42 -3.93
N LYS A 268 -20.38 -4.66 -3.88
CA LYS A 268 -20.98 -5.24 -2.67
C LYS A 268 -19.96 -5.45 -1.54
N VAL A 269 -18.72 -5.77 -1.89
CA VAL A 269 -17.63 -5.85 -0.91
C VAL A 269 -17.32 -4.45 -0.36
N ILE A 270 -17.20 -3.42 -1.18
CA ILE A 270 -16.99 -2.04 -0.72
C ILE A 270 -18.14 -1.58 0.19
N GLU A 271 -19.40 -1.90 -0.16
CA GLU A 271 -20.54 -1.52 0.68
C GLU A 271 -20.46 -2.14 2.07
N ARG A 272 -20.02 -3.41 2.18
CA ARG A 272 -19.73 -4.03 3.48
C ARG A 272 -18.76 -3.18 4.33
N TYR A 273 -17.67 -2.66 3.74
CA TYR A 273 -16.71 -1.85 4.49
C TYR A 273 -17.23 -0.45 4.82
N ARG A 274 -18.18 0.07 4.04
CA ARG A 274 -18.96 1.28 4.39
C ARG A 274 -19.86 1.03 5.60
N ASP A 275 -20.59 -0.09 5.59
CA ASP A 275 -21.46 -0.50 6.70
C ASP A 275 -20.69 -0.81 7.98
N LEU A 276 -19.45 -1.27 7.87
CA LEU A 276 -18.52 -1.44 8.99
C LEU A 276 -17.93 -0.11 9.49
N LEU A 277 -18.36 1.03 8.91
CA LEU A 277 -17.90 2.38 9.26
C LEU A 277 -16.37 2.55 9.16
N ARG A 278 -15.72 1.81 8.25
CA ARG A 278 -14.29 1.98 8.02
C ARG A 278 -13.99 3.38 7.49
N PRO A 279 -12.99 4.09 8.02
CA PRO A 279 -12.60 5.40 7.50
C PRO A 279 -12.40 5.33 5.98
N ARG A 280 -13.11 6.15 5.22
CA ARG A 280 -13.07 6.17 3.73
C ARG A 280 -13.39 4.83 3.08
N TYR A 281 -14.15 3.93 3.74
CA TYR A 281 -14.37 2.52 3.34
C TYR A 281 -13.07 1.77 3.04
N ASP A 282 -11.96 2.15 3.68
CA ASP A 282 -10.66 1.52 3.50
C ASP A 282 -10.67 0.03 3.84
N MET A 283 -10.05 -0.76 2.98
CA MET A 283 -9.94 -2.20 3.07
C MET A 283 -8.48 -2.60 2.92
N PRO A 284 -7.69 -2.56 4.01
CA PRO A 284 -6.29 -2.98 3.98
C PRO A 284 -6.10 -4.48 3.79
N GLU A 285 -7.15 -5.26 3.97
CA GLU A 285 -7.17 -6.69 3.73
C GLU A 285 -7.24 -7.02 2.23
N VAL A 286 -6.68 -8.14 1.85
CA VAL A 286 -7.01 -8.83 0.59
C VAL A 286 -8.31 -9.59 0.82
N VAL A 287 -9.32 -9.37 -0.02
CA VAL A 287 -10.58 -10.09 0.07
C VAL A 287 -10.63 -11.20 -0.96
N VAL A 288 -10.64 -12.43 -0.50
CA VAL A 288 -10.72 -13.64 -1.33
C VAL A 288 -12.17 -14.12 -1.36
N TRP A 289 -12.68 -14.47 -2.53
CA TRP A 289 -13.99 -15.12 -2.65
C TRP A 289 -13.87 -16.62 -2.38
N ASP A 290 -14.58 -17.12 -1.37
CA ASP A 290 -14.51 -18.50 -0.88
C ASP A 290 -14.73 -19.52 -1.99
N GLU A 291 -15.76 -19.30 -2.82
CA GLU A 291 -16.18 -20.23 -3.88
C GLU A 291 -15.20 -20.27 -5.06
N THR A 292 -14.26 -19.34 -5.14
CA THR A 292 -13.21 -19.33 -6.16
C THR A 292 -11.97 -20.11 -5.76
N ILE A 293 -11.85 -20.48 -4.48
CA ILE A 293 -10.74 -21.31 -4.01
C ILE A 293 -10.99 -22.75 -4.47
N ASN A 294 -10.18 -23.20 -5.40
CA ASN A 294 -10.25 -24.55 -5.94
C ASN A 294 -8.87 -25.19 -6.00
N ALA A 295 -8.82 -26.49 -5.81
CA ALA A 295 -7.60 -27.30 -5.88
C ALA A 295 -7.93 -28.58 -6.67
N LYS A 296 -7.31 -28.73 -7.84
CA LYS A 296 -7.57 -29.84 -8.75
C LYS A 296 -6.34 -30.17 -9.58
N ASP A 297 -6.07 -31.44 -9.77
CA ASP A 297 -4.88 -31.99 -10.40
C ASP A 297 -3.62 -31.49 -9.66
N ASP A 298 -2.74 -30.66 -10.20
CA ASP A 298 -1.63 -30.02 -9.50
C ASP A 298 -1.82 -28.49 -9.38
N ASP A 299 -3.05 -28.03 -9.62
CA ASP A 299 -3.42 -26.63 -9.75
C ASP A 299 -4.22 -26.10 -8.57
N VAL A 300 -3.91 -24.88 -8.16
CA VAL A 300 -4.66 -24.10 -7.17
C VAL A 300 -5.15 -22.81 -7.82
N PHE A 301 -6.43 -22.50 -7.64
CA PHE A 301 -7.07 -21.30 -8.18
C PHE A 301 -7.72 -20.49 -7.07
N TRP A 302 -7.70 -19.16 -7.20
CA TRP A 302 -8.57 -18.24 -6.45
C TRP A 302 -8.71 -16.90 -7.15
N ALA A 303 -9.77 -16.18 -6.80
CA ALA A 303 -9.89 -14.76 -7.13
C ALA A 303 -9.92 -13.93 -5.86
N HIS A 304 -9.26 -12.78 -5.90
CA HIS A 304 -9.27 -11.84 -4.80
C HIS A 304 -9.38 -10.39 -5.23
N MET A 305 -9.93 -9.57 -4.34
CA MET A 305 -10.09 -8.13 -4.50
C MET A 305 -9.01 -7.39 -3.72
N VAL A 306 -8.55 -6.28 -4.31
CA VAL A 306 -7.53 -5.40 -3.74
C VAL A 306 -8.05 -3.96 -3.73
N HIS A 307 -8.00 -3.31 -2.57
CA HIS A 307 -8.30 -1.88 -2.43
C HIS A 307 -7.00 -1.07 -2.54
N PRO A 308 -6.72 -0.46 -3.70
CA PRO A 308 -5.38 0.09 -3.99
C PRO A 308 -4.99 1.23 -3.06
N GLU A 309 -5.96 1.98 -2.53
CA GLU A 309 -5.71 3.13 -1.67
C GLU A 309 -5.26 2.76 -0.26
N SER A 310 -5.60 1.57 0.23
CA SER A 310 -5.43 1.24 1.65
C SER A 310 -4.58 0.02 1.95
N ILE A 311 -4.43 -0.91 1.02
CA ILE A 311 -3.73 -2.18 1.27
C ILE A 311 -2.27 -2.00 1.73
N ILE A 312 -1.61 -0.94 1.26
CA ILE A 312 -0.22 -0.63 1.59
C ILE A 312 -0.07 0.18 2.88
N VAL A 313 -1.15 0.70 3.44
CA VAL A 313 -1.08 1.55 4.63
C VAL A 313 -0.49 0.80 5.82
N PRO A 314 -0.96 -0.40 6.20
CA PRO A 314 -0.34 -1.15 7.29
C PRO A 314 1.10 -1.56 7.00
N GLU A 315 1.48 -1.81 5.73
CA GLU A 315 2.87 -2.10 5.37
C GLU A 315 3.80 -0.92 5.69
N ASN A 316 3.36 0.33 5.45
CA ASN A 316 4.12 1.51 5.83
C ASN A 316 4.34 1.62 7.34
N ILE A 317 3.31 1.36 8.15
CA ILE A 317 3.42 1.41 9.60
C ILE A 317 4.36 0.33 10.14
N ASP A 318 4.23 -0.90 9.64
CA ASP A 318 5.14 -1.99 10.03
C ASP A 318 6.58 -1.74 9.54
N CYS A 319 6.75 -1.14 8.36
CA CYS A 319 8.05 -0.75 7.86
C CYS A 319 8.75 0.27 8.77
N ILE A 320 8.02 1.28 9.28
CA ILE A 320 8.57 2.22 10.26
C ILE A 320 9.07 1.48 11.50
N ARG A 321 8.24 0.59 12.06
CA ARG A 321 8.63 -0.20 13.23
C ARG A 321 9.86 -1.04 12.99
N ALA A 322 9.93 -1.69 11.84
CA ALA A 322 11.07 -2.51 11.44
C ALA A 322 12.35 -1.67 11.26
N MET A 323 12.27 -0.54 10.53
CA MET A 323 13.43 0.34 10.26
C MET A 323 14.05 0.95 11.51
N PHE A 324 13.26 1.16 12.56
CA PHE A 324 13.70 1.78 13.81
C PHE A 324 13.75 0.81 15.00
N ASN A 325 13.53 -0.50 14.75
CA ASN A 325 13.49 -1.53 15.79
C ASN A 325 12.53 -1.20 16.95
N LEU A 326 11.39 -0.54 16.65
CA LEU A 326 10.35 -0.22 17.66
C LEU A 326 9.62 -1.50 18.12
N GLU A 327 9.48 -2.47 17.23
CA GLU A 327 9.07 -3.83 17.51
C GLU A 327 9.92 -4.77 16.63
N LYS A 328 10.54 -5.78 17.24
CA LYS A 328 11.40 -6.74 16.52
C LYS A 328 10.63 -7.96 16.02
N ASP A 329 9.52 -8.26 16.68
CA ASP A 329 8.64 -9.37 16.31
C ASP A 329 7.60 -8.89 15.29
N LYS A 330 7.68 -9.43 14.07
CA LYS A 330 6.77 -9.06 12.98
C LYS A 330 5.30 -9.29 13.31
N ASP A 331 4.97 -10.39 14.01
CA ASP A 331 3.60 -10.75 14.31
C ASP A 331 3.00 -9.80 15.36
N LYS A 332 3.81 -9.33 16.31
CA LYS A 332 3.43 -8.29 17.26
C LYS A 332 3.25 -6.94 16.57
N SER A 333 4.13 -6.59 15.62
CA SER A 333 3.99 -5.37 14.83
C SER A 333 2.69 -5.40 14.03
N ILE A 334 2.46 -6.46 13.26
CA ILE A 334 1.23 -6.66 12.48
C ILE A 334 0.00 -6.51 13.38
N LYS A 335 -0.04 -7.25 14.50
CA LYS A 335 -1.17 -7.19 15.44
C LYS A 335 -1.39 -5.78 16.03
N LYS A 336 -0.31 -5.06 16.35
CA LYS A 336 -0.38 -3.69 16.86
C LYS A 336 -0.92 -2.72 15.81
N THR A 337 -0.42 -2.83 14.59
CA THR A 337 -0.88 -2.04 13.44
C THR A 337 -2.37 -2.30 13.16
N ASP A 338 -2.76 -3.56 13.06
CA ASP A 338 -4.13 -3.96 12.73
C ASP A 338 -5.11 -3.44 13.79
N LYS A 339 -4.76 -3.61 15.07
CA LYS A 339 -5.57 -3.08 16.19
C LYS A 339 -5.76 -1.56 16.08
N SER A 340 -4.71 -0.80 15.78
CA SER A 340 -4.77 0.66 15.69
C SER A 340 -5.57 1.16 14.49
N LEU A 341 -5.59 0.39 13.41
CA LEU A 341 -6.32 0.70 12.17
C LEU A 341 -7.75 0.13 12.15
N GLY A 342 -8.13 -0.65 13.16
CA GLY A 342 -9.44 -1.31 13.24
C GLY A 342 -9.62 -2.43 12.20
N ILE A 343 -8.55 -3.17 11.87
CA ILE A 343 -8.54 -4.31 10.93
C ILE A 343 -8.79 -5.60 11.70
#